data_545febefd6869f7c700a3b1cc88e931c
#
_entry.id   545febefd6869f7c700a3b1cc88e931c
#
_cell.length_a   1.000
_cell.length_b   1.000
_cell.length_c   1.000
_cell.angle_alpha   90.00
_cell.angle_beta   90.00
_cell.angle_gamma   90.00
#
_symmetry.space_group_name_H-M   'P 1'
#
loop_
_entity.id
_entity.type
_entity.pdbx_description
1 polymer ?
#
loop_
_entity_poly.entity_id
_entity_poly.type
_entity_poly.pdbx_seq_one_letter_code
_entity_poly.pdbx_strand_id
1 'polypeptide(L)'
;MKLPIKLIVLFLLNCQIIFGEVNRQPVRIYKMGDWVTYKNCNYPTSLSLGHEYVYFGTSGGVIPYQKYDKNWNEPYTVSNGMADDYVTAVLFDPATSYLWAAHREGISYLIPTADKWTNISKERLNIPASESIYRLGVDFQYIWIQATNNILEFINKMSGSSVGFSSGNSGSVEWAPNRTDPLPPFQHYLINQPYRFETDWRIYDDYFRDFPISIFFTDINRDLFGGVWGLGLIEGKSHIKTMTVHPFGPLQNSITAMARTDDTIWLGNLSKRKNDDFNRSGISVFNPDNATWSYFESGIIPEISSEKVFDIAALDDRIWIGTEQGLLVFDIRKNRWRRYSMSKGLQDEVIWTIALEDSLAWIGTPLGLNKITLPEMDIKRVYLTNKRQKMKIYKIIVAQDLVWIGTDNGLYSVDKLTHNVEHYDMFGEKTALDRQIAADYIAMAANDSIALFYRPDGFLEYSSDRKIMKTVPLFFNPFETKVYDMSMSDDYLWIGTSEGVFLYRLRDYYIEQYSQIDGLASNNVYKILIDGDQVWFATDQGLTKYQWRKYAF
;
A
#
# COMPACT_ATOMS: atom_id res chain seq x y z
N MET A 1 -17.71 -42.14 -44.30
CA MET A 1 -18.11 -42.43 -42.91
C MET A 1 -18.45 -41.09 -42.27
N LYS A 2 -19.76 -40.73 -42.19
CA LYS A 2 -20.26 -39.46 -41.69
C LYS A 2 -20.52 -39.61 -40.19
N LEU A 3 -19.74 -38.94 -39.33
CA LEU A 3 -20.05 -38.82 -37.91
C LEU A 3 -21.32 -37.94 -37.73
N PRO A 4 -22.23 -38.27 -36.82
CA PRO A 4 -23.48 -37.57 -36.69
C PRO A 4 -23.29 -36.23 -35.99
N ILE A 5 -23.70 -35.17 -36.66
CA ILE A 5 -23.71 -33.78 -36.22
C ILE A 5 -24.42 -33.57 -34.86
N LYS A 6 -25.22 -34.53 -34.41
CA LYS A 6 -25.90 -34.48 -33.10
C LYS A 6 -25.01 -34.57 -31.86
N LEU A 7 -23.77 -35.10 -31.98
CA LEU A 7 -22.86 -35.21 -30.83
C LEU A 7 -22.08 -33.93 -30.57
N ILE A 8 -21.89 -33.10 -31.60
CA ILE A 8 -21.19 -31.79 -31.46
C ILE A 8 -22.10 -30.75 -30.82
N VAL A 9 -23.42 -30.82 -31.09
CA VAL A 9 -24.38 -29.87 -30.49
C VAL A 9 -24.62 -30.15 -28.99
N LEU A 10 -24.49 -31.42 -28.54
CA LEU A 10 -24.60 -31.75 -27.11
C LEU A 10 -23.35 -31.34 -26.30
N PHE A 11 -22.18 -31.30 -26.96
CA PHE A 11 -20.94 -30.85 -26.30
C PHE A 11 -20.89 -29.32 -26.18
N LEU A 12 -21.47 -28.59 -27.13
CA LEU A 12 -21.57 -27.13 -27.09
C LEU A 12 -22.69 -26.63 -26.12
N LEU A 13 -23.73 -27.42 -25.91
CA LEU A 13 -24.80 -27.09 -24.94
C LEU A 13 -24.39 -27.37 -23.48
N ASN A 14 -23.45 -28.27 -23.22
CA ASN A 14 -22.92 -28.51 -21.88
C ASN A 14 -21.77 -27.56 -21.50
N CYS A 15 -21.15 -26.86 -22.47
CA CYS A 15 -20.18 -25.78 -22.15
C CYS A 15 -20.82 -24.42 -21.84
N GLN A 16 -22.12 -24.23 -22.09
CA GLN A 16 -22.81 -22.96 -21.78
C GLN A 16 -23.42 -22.88 -20.36
N ILE A 17 -23.31 -23.92 -19.55
CA ILE A 17 -23.90 -23.94 -18.19
C ILE A 17 -22.86 -23.70 -17.09
N ILE A 18 -21.57 -23.46 -17.43
CA ILE A 18 -20.51 -23.25 -16.42
C ILE A 18 -19.98 -21.81 -16.41
N PHE A 19 -20.44 -20.93 -17.27
CA PHE A 19 -20.28 -19.51 -17.04
C PHE A 19 -21.38 -19.06 -16.07
N GLY A 20 -21.12 -19.20 -14.78
CA GLY A 20 -21.91 -18.52 -13.78
C GLY A 20 -21.96 -17.05 -14.21
N GLU A 21 -23.17 -16.50 -14.35
CA GLU A 21 -23.36 -15.07 -14.51
C GLU A 21 -22.50 -14.41 -13.45
N VAL A 22 -21.55 -13.58 -13.88
CA VAL A 22 -20.95 -12.57 -13.00
C VAL A 22 -22.15 -11.74 -12.58
N ASN A 23 -22.71 -12.07 -11.43
CA ASN A 23 -23.82 -11.33 -10.85
C ASN A 23 -23.34 -9.89 -10.77
N ARG A 24 -23.90 -9.03 -11.62
CA ARG A 24 -23.68 -7.58 -11.50
C ARG A 24 -24.22 -7.22 -10.14
N GLN A 25 -23.30 -7.09 -9.19
CA GLN A 25 -23.59 -6.71 -7.82
C GLN A 25 -24.44 -5.44 -7.80
N PRO A 26 -25.38 -5.30 -6.86
CA PRO A 26 -25.98 -4.01 -6.58
C PRO A 26 -24.85 -3.03 -6.30
N VAL A 27 -24.88 -1.85 -6.91
CA VAL A 27 -23.86 -0.82 -6.72
C VAL A 27 -23.76 -0.57 -5.22
N ARG A 28 -22.67 -1.04 -4.62
CA ARG A 28 -22.42 -0.83 -3.19
C ARG A 28 -22.09 0.64 -2.96
N ILE A 29 -22.76 1.23 -2.00
CA ILE A 29 -22.48 2.60 -1.58
C ILE A 29 -21.60 2.50 -0.35
N TYR A 30 -20.31 2.78 -0.55
CA TYR A 30 -19.34 2.86 0.54
C TYR A 30 -19.43 4.21 1.23
N LYS A 31 -19.25 4.23 2.55
CA LYS A 31 -19.12 5.44 3.34
C LYS A 31 -17.68 5.90 3.39
N MET A 32 -17.47 7.17 3.69
CA MET A 32 -16.14 7.69 3.95
C MET A 32 -15.48 6.92 5.10
N GLY A 33 -14.25 6.45 4.89
CA GLY A 33 -13.52 5.61 5.86
C GLY A 33 -13.68 4.10 5.66
N ASP A 34 -14.64 3.62 4.83
CA ASP A 34 -14.71 2.19 4.49
C ASP A 34 -13.48 1.76 3.66
N TRP A 35 -13.04 2.64 2.78
CA TRP A 35 -11.80 2.54 2.02
C TRP A 35 -10.90 3.71 2.37
N VAL A 36 -9.66 3.44 2.77
CA VAL A 36 -8.65 4.45 3.10
C VAL A 36 -7.34 4.11 2.43
N THR A 37 -6.82 5.04 1.65
CA THR A 37 -5.53 4.87 0.98
C THR A 37 -4.48 5.79 1.58
N TYR A 38 -3.34 5.23 1.95
CA TYR A 38 -2.15 5.93 2.42
C TYR A 38 -1.11 5.96 1.31
N LYS A 39 -0.75 7.18 0.89
CA LYS A 39 0.32 7.47 -0.09
C LYS A 39 1.44 8.28 0.56
N ASN A 40 2.54 8.45 -0.13
CA ASN A 40 3.63 9.32 0.33
C ASN A 40 3.15 10.77 0.36
N CYS A 41 2.88 11.26 1.56
CA CYS A 41 2.43 12.63 1.85
C CYS A 41 3.56 13.53 2.39
N ASN A 42 4.82 13.10 2.29
CA ASN A 42 5.96 13.85 2.80
C ASN A 42 6.34 15.08 1.93
N TYR A 43 5.52 15.41 0.93
CA TYR A 43 5.69 16.56 0.05
C TYR A 43 4.49 17.52 0.18
N PRO A 44 4.43 18.33 1.25
CA PRO A 44 3.33 19.26 1.48
C PRO A 44 3.40 20.45 0.52
N THR A 45 2.26 20.78 -0.09
CA THR A 45 2.11 21.81 -1.12
C THR A 45 1.35 23.04 -0.63
N SER A 46 0.39 22.84 0.28
CA SER A 46 -0.53 23.87 0.73
C SER A 46 -1.12 23.54 2.09
N LEU A 47 -1.71 24.52 2.77
CA LEU A 47 -2.50 24.31 3.97
C LEU A 47 -3.70 25.27 4.02
N SER A 48 -4.73 24.90 4.77
CA SER A 48 -5.87 25.77 5.08
C SER A 48 -6.40 25.49 6.48
N LEU A 49 -6.77 26.56 7.17
CA LEU A 49 -7.35 26.47 8.51
C LEU A 49 -8.87 26.28 8.42
N GLY A 50 -9.36 25.21 9.02
CA GLY A 50 -10.78 25.01 9.28
C GLY A 50 -11.16 25.32 10.72
N HIS A 51 -12.42 25.07 11.09
CA HIS A 51 -12.90 25.30 12.45
C HIS A 51 -12.18 24.40 13.47
N GLU A 52 -12.19 23.10 13.25
CA GLU A 52 -11.59 22.09 14.13
C GLU A 52 -10.29 21.52 13.58
N TYR A 53 -10.10 21.58 12.27
CA TYR A 53 -8.99 20.96 11.56
C TYR A 53 -8.07 21.97 10.89
N VAL A 54 -6.82 21.58 10.73
CA VAL A 54 -5.92 22.13 9.71
C VAL A 54 -5.83 21.10 8.59
N TYR A 55 -6.06 21.53 7.38
CA TYR A 55 -6.00 20.67 6.19
C TYR A 55 -4.70 20.92 5.45
N PHE A 56 -3.92 19.85 5.24
CA PHE A 56 -2.67 19.92 4.49
C PHE A 56 -2.86 19.26 3.13
N GLY A 57 -2.67 20.03 2.06
CA GLY A 57 -2.53 19.51 0.71
C GLY A 57 -1.13 18.93 0.53
N THR A 58 -1.04 17.73 -0.06
CA THR A 58 0.21 17.01 -0.23
C THR A 58 0.28 16.31 -1.60
N SER A 59 1.42 15.71 -1.89
CA SER A 59 1.58 14.82 -3.07
C SER A 59 0.74 13.54 -3.01
N GLY A 60 0.13 13.19 -1.89
CA GLY A 60 -0.58 11.93 -1.66
C GLY A 60 -2.00 12.10 -1.12
N GLY A 61 -2.56 13.31 -1.15
CA GLY A 61 -3.91 13.61 -0.70
C GLY A 61 -3.99 14.83 0.19
N VAL A 62 -5.14 15.00 0.84
CA VAL A 62 -5.37 16.01 1.87
C VAL A 62 -5.33 15.34 3.23
N ILE A 63 -4.47 15.84 4.12
CA ILE A 63 -4.32 15.32 5.48
C ILE A 63 -5.00 16.24 6.47
N PRO A 64 -6.07 15.80 7.15
CA PRO A 64 -6.68 16.54 8.24
C PRO A 64 -5.91 16.36 9.55
N TYR A 65 -5.57 17.47 10.21
CA TYR A 65 -5.02 17.49 11.57
C TYR A 65 -6.02 18.13 12.50
N GLN A 66 -6.49 17.39 13.50
CA GLN A 66 -7.44 17.86 14.49
C GLN A 66 -6.71 18.71 15.56
N LYS A 67 -7.07 20.00 15.66
CA LYS A 67 -6.33 20.99 16.46
C LYS A 67 -6.43 20.76 17.98
N TYR A 68 -7.57 20.27 18.46
CA TYR A 68 -7.85 20.14 19.90
C TYR A 68 -7.26 18.86 20.48
N ASP A 69 -7.49 17.73 19.82
CA ASP A 69 -6.99 16.42 20.24
C ASP A 69 -5.56 16.16 19.77
N LYS A 70 -5.04 17.02 18.88
CA LYS A 70 -3.71 16.92 18.26
C LYS A 70 -3.47 15.60 17.55
N ASN A 71 -4.48 15.09 16.88
CA ASN A 71 -4.45 13.84 16.17
C ASN A 71 -4.43 14.04 14.66
N TRP A 72 -3.63 13.23 13.97
CA TRP A 72 -3.66 13.07 12.54
C TRP A 72 -4.80 12.16 12.16
N ASN A 73 -5.64 12.59 11.21
CA ASN A 73 -6.75 11.79 10.73
C ASN A 73 -6.39 11.07 9.43
N GLU A 74 -7.25 10.13 9.03
CA GLU A 74 -7.14 9.42 7.77
C GLU A 74 -7.11 10.39 6.57
N PRO A 75 -6.24 10.14 5.56
CA PRO A 75 -6.11 11.01 4.41
C PRO A 75 -7.35 10.98 3.52
N TYR A 76 -7.69 12.11 2.92
CA TYR A 76 -8.62 12.17 1.80
C TYR A 76 -7.86 11.98 0.49
N THR A 77 -8.30 11.01 -0.29
CA THR A 77 -7.64 10.55 -1.52
C THR A 77 -8.68 10.19 -2.59
N VAL A 78 -8.22 9.64 -3.71
CA VAL A 78 -9.12 9.07 -4.73
C VAL A 78 -10.04 7.99 -4.16
N SER A 79 -9.63 7.26 -3.11
CA SER A 79 -10.47 6.26 -2.43
C SER A 79 -11.73 6.85 -1.79
N ASN A 80 -11.72 8.14 -1.46
CA ASN A 80 -12.86 8.88 -0.94
C ASN A 80 -13.60 9.66 -2.05
N GLY A 81 -13.20 9.50 -3.31
CA GLY A 81 -13.83 10.12 -4.47
C GLY A 81 -13.17 11.40 -5.00
N MET A 82 -12.00 11.82 -4.51
CA MET A 82 -11.20 12.86 -5.17
C MET A 82 -10.80 12.40 -6.57
N ALA A 83 -10.61 13.33 -7.50
CA ALA A 83 -10.22 12.97 -8.86
C ALA A 83 -8.71 12.68 -9.01
N ASP A 84 -7.86 13.23 -8.12
CA ASP A 84 -6.41 13.00 -8.10
C ASP A 84 -5.89 13.20 -6.67
N ASP A 85 -4.84 12.48 -6.30
CA ASP A 85 -4.20 12.57 -4.99
C ASP A 85 -3.14 13.67 -4.91
N TYR A 86 -2.58 14.14 -6.05
CA TYR A 86 -1.61 15.21 -6.04
C TYR A 86 -2.29 16.57 -5.87
N VAL A 87 -2.44 17.00 -4.63
CA VAL A 87 -3.11 18.27 -4.26
C VAL A 87 -2.12 19.41 -4.40
N THR A 88 -2.47 20.42 -5.18
CA THR A 88 -1.65 21.63 -5.40
C THR A 88 -2.06 22.81 -4.53
N ALA A 89 -3.33 22.90 -4.18
CA ALA A 89 -3.85 23.89 -3.24
C ALA A 89 -5.05 23.34 -2.46
N VAL A 90 -5.20 23.74 -1.21
CA VAL A 90 -6.35 23.41 -0.35
C VAL A 90 -6.95 24.67 0.23
N LEU A 91 -8.28 24.73 0.35
CA LEU A 91 -9.03 25.85 0.91
C LEU A 91 -10.23 25.34 1.70
N PHE A 92 -10.36 25.76 2.94
CA PHE A 92 -11.58 25.59 3.72
C PHE A 92 -12.38 26.90 3.68
N ASP A 93 -13.65 26.85 3.26
CA ASP A 93 -14.57 27.99 3.30
C ASP A 93 -15.33 28.01 4.63
N PRO A 94 -15.06 28.94 5.55
CA PRO A 94 -15.70 28.96 6.86
C PRO A 94 -17.21 29.26 6.79
N ALA A 95 -17.69 29.88 5.71
CA ALA A 95 -19.11 30.22 5.56
C ALA A 95 -19.99 29.02 5.19
N THR A 96 -19.47 28.10 4.37
CA THR A 96 -20.19 26.88 3.96
C THR A 96 -19.70 25.64 4.68
N SER A 97 -18.55 25.71 5.32
CA SER A 97 -17.79 24.57 5.85
C SER A 97 -17.37 23.57 4.75
N TYR A 98 -17.30 24.00 3.49
CA TYR A 98 -16.84 23.17 2.40
C TYR A 98 -15.30 23.17 2.37
N LEU A 99 -14.75 21.98 2.13
CA LEU A 99 -13.31 21.81 1.90
C LEU A 99 -13.06 21.65 0.38
N TRP A 100 -12.21 22.50 -0.17
CA TRP A 100 -11.84 22.52 -1.57
C TRP A 100 -10.39 22.10 -1.75
N ALA A 101 -10.13 21.28 -2.76
CA ALA A 101 -8.78 20.82 -3.13
C ALA A 101 -8.57 20.99 -4.64
N ALA A 102 -7.51 21.66 -5.03
CA ALA A 102 -7.05 21.72 -6.40
C ALA A 102 -6.03 20.62 -6.67
N HIS A 103 -6.08 20.03 -7.86
CA HIS A 103 -5.21 18.95 -8.30
C HIS A 103 -5.01 18.99 -9.82
N ARG A 104 -4.31 18.00 -10.39
CA ARG A 104 -3.97 17.97 -11.82
C ARG A 104 -5.18 17.93 -12.74
N GLU A 105 -6.27 17.27 -12.31
CA GLU A 105 -7.50 17.08 -13.11
C GLU A 105 -8.47 18.26 -13.00
N GLY A 106 -8.30 19.15 -12.02
CA GLY A 106 -9.19 20.28 -11.75
C GLY A 106 -9.29 20.60 -10.27
N ILE A 107 -10.52 20.67 -9.76
CA ILE A 107 -10.79 20.86 -8.33
C ILE A 107 -11.80 19.82 -7.83
N SER A 108 -11.66 19.45 -6.58
CA SER A 108 -12.64 18.63 -5.85
C SER A 108 -13.12 19.39 -4.63
N TYR A 109 -14.36 19.15 -4.20
CA TYR A 109 -14.86 19.69 -2.95
C TYR A 109 -15.64 18.68 -2.15
N LEU A 110 -15.56 18.81 -0.82
CA LEU A 110 -16.23 17.98 0.16
C LEU A 110 -17.27 18.82 0.91
N ILE A 111 -18.52 18.38 0.86
CA ILE A 111 -19.61 18.91 1.68
C ILE A 111 -19.59 18.18 3.02
N PRO A 112 -19.74 18.85 4.18
CA PRO A 112 -19.62 18.20 5.50
C PRO A 112 -20.49 16.96 5.73
N THR A 113 -21.62 16.86 5.03
CA THR A 113 -22.59 15.76 5.15
C THR A 113 -22.44 14.71 4.04
N ALA A 114 -21.47 14.89 3.13
CA ALA A 114 -21.29 13.98 2.01
C ALA A 114 -20.33 12.82 2.38
N ASP A 115 -20.63 11.63 1.84
CA ASP A 115 -19.79 10.46 2.02
C ASP A 115 -18.62 10.41 1.01
N LYS A 116 -18.56 11.33 0.04
CA LYS A 116 -17.51 11.42 -0.97
C LYS A 116 -17.37 12.80 -1.57
N TRP A 117 -16.21 13.02 -2.19
CA TRP A 117 -15.89 14.27 -2.89
C TRP A 117 -16.68 14.43 -4.20
N THR A 118 -16.93 15.68 -4.56
CA THR A 118 -17.50 16.08 -5.86
C THR A 118 -16.40 16.74 -6.70
N ASN A 119 -16.31 16.37 -7.98
CA ASN A 119 -15.23 16.76 -8.85
C ASN A 119 -15.68 17.72 -9.95
N ILE A 120 -14.87 18.73 -10.24
CA ILE A 120 -15.03 19.68 -11.34
C ILE A 120 -13.75 19.66 -12.18
N SER A 121 -13.82 19.18 -13.42
CA SER A 121 -12.66 19.08 -14.31
C SER A 121 -12.15 20.44 -14.78
N LYS A 122 -10.89 20.52 -15.18
CA LYS A 122 -10.30 21.72 -15.79
C LYS A 122 -11.07 22.21 -17.00
N GLU A 123 -11.60 21.29 -17.82
CA GLU A 123 -12.43 21.62 -18.97
C GLU A 123 -13.68 22.43 -18.57
N ARG A 124 -14.37 22.00 -17.52
CA ARG A 124 -15.56 22.71 -16.96
C ARG A 124 -15.18 24.05 -16.32
N LEU A 125 -13.94 24.23 -15.93
CA LEU A 125 -13.38 25.48 -15.38
C LEU A 125 -12.78 26.38 -16.47
N ASN A 126 -12.86 26.02 -17.75
CA ASN A 126 -12.21 26.70 -18.86
C ASN A 126 -10.68 26.87 -18.67
N ILE A 127 -10.04 25.99 -17.91
CA ILE A 127 -8.59 25.97 -17.66
C ILE A 127 -7.95 24.96 -18.62
N PRO A 128 -6.99 25.38 -19.47
CA PRO A 128 -6.27 24.45 -20.34
C PRO A 128 -5.61 23.30 -19.57
N ALA A 129 -5.58 22.11 -20.15
CA ALA A 129 -5.00 20.92 -19.51
C ALA A 129 -3.51 21.08 -19.15
N SER A 130 -2.76 21.90 -19.92
CA SER A 130 -1.35 22.23 -19.67
C SER A 130 -1.13 23.09 -18.43
N GLU A 131 -2.13 23.82 -17.99
CA GLU A 131 -2.01 24.78 -16.90
C GLU A 131 -2.20 24.09 -15.53
N SER A 132 -1.46 24.57 -14.54
CA SER A 132 -1.55 24.07 -13.17
C SER A 132 -2.28 25.05 -12.27
N ILE A 133 -3.25 24.58 -11.53
CA ILE A 133 -3.89 25.36 -10.47
C ILE A 133 -2.95 25.31 -9.25
N TYR A 134 -2.57 26.48 -8.73
CA TYR A 134 -1.60 26.56 -7.63
C TYR A 134 -2.11 27.34 -6.41
N ARG A 135 -3.29 27.99 -6.51
CA ARG A 135 -3.84 28.76 -5.41
C ARG A 135 -5.37 28.80 -5.47
N LEU A 136 -6.00 28.73 -4.29
CA LEU A 136 -7.43 28.89 -4.10
C LEU A 136 -7.70 30.05 -3.15
N GLY A 137 -8.79 30.77 -3.40
CA GLY A 137 -9.26 31.85 -2.54
C GLY A 137 -10.77 31.84 -2.42
N VAL A 138 -11.33 32.57 -1.46
CA VAL A 138 -12.77 32.69 -1.22
C VAL A 138 -13.17 34.13 -0.98
N ASP A 139 -14.35 34.49 -1.48
CA ASP A 139 -15.08 35.69 -1.07
C ASP A 139 -16.48 35.33 -0.60
N PHE A 140 -17.35 36.30 -0.52
CA PHE A 140 -18.74 36.08 -0.05
C PHE A 140 -19.52 35.09 -0.91
N GLN A 141 -19.32 35.08 -2.24
CA GLN A 141 -20.13 34.28 -3.19
C GLN A 141 -19.33 33.21 -3.96
N TYR A 142 -18.03 33.40 -4.11
CA TYR A 142 -17.24 32.65 -5.07
C TYR A 142 -16.02 31.97 -4.43
N ILE A 143 -15.62 30.86 -5.05
CA ILE A 143 -14.29 30.30 -4.92
C ILE A 143 -13.46 30.79 -6.10
N TRP A 144 -12.32 31.37 -5.80
CA TRP A 144 -11.36 31.90 -6.76
C TRP A 144 -10.26 30.88 -7.00
N ILE A 145 -9.94 30.68 -8.28
CA ILE A 145 -8.99 29.67 -8.74
C ILE A 145 -7.90 30.39 -9.53
N GLN A 146 -6.68 30.32 -9.03
CA GLN A 146 -5.53 30.89 -9.74
C GLN A 146 -4.70 29.76 -10.35
N ALA A 147 -4.52 29.82 -11.68
CA ALA A 147 -3.71 28.89 -12.44
C ALA A 147 -2.51 29.60 -13.08
N THR A 148 -1.57 28.83 -13.62
CA THR A 148 -0.43 29.34 -14.39
C THR A 148 -0.89 30.19 -15.58
N ASN A 149 0.03 30.93 -16.21
CA ASN A 149 -0.26 31.89 -17.30
C ASN A 149 -1.28 32.98 -16.91
N ASN A 150 -1.31 33.40 -15.63
CA ASN A 150 -2.18 34.44 -15.10
C ASN A 150 -3.69 34.17 -15.28
N ILE A 151 -4.08 32.92 -15.40
CA ILE A 151 -5.49 32.53 -15.46
C ILE A 151 -6.10 32.70 -14.08
N LEU A 152 -7.18 33.48 -14.01
CA LEU A 152 -7.98 33.67 -12.82
C LEU A 152 -9.43 33.35 -13.15
N GLU A 153 -9.91 32.25 -12.63
CA GLU A 153 -11.28 31.73 -12.79
C GLU A 153 -12.01 31.82 -11.45
N PHE A 154 -13.33 31.93 -11.48
CA PHE A 154 -14.12 31.86 -10.25
C PHE A 154 -15.41 31.07 -10.48
N ILE A 155 -15.83 30.36 -9.47
CA ILE A 155 -17.02 29.53 -9.46
C ILE A 155 -17.95 29.90 -8.31
N ASN A 156 -19.25 29.75 -8.51
CA ASN A 156 -20.19 29.89 -7.41
C ASN A 156 -20.00 28.74 -6.41
N LYS A 157 -19.73 29.09 -5.15
CA LYS A 157 -19.38 28.12 -4.12
C LYS A 157 -20.49 27.15 -3.72
N MET A 158 -21.75 27.50 -3.97
CA MET A 158 -22.90 26.64 -3.66
C MET A 158 -23.25 25.68 -4.80
N SER A 159 -23.14 26.15 -6.06
CA SER A 159 -23.53 25.34 -7.23
C SER A 159 -22.33 24.66 -7.92
N GLY A 160 -21.11 25.10 -7.65
CA GLY A 160 -19.91 24.65 -8.38
C GLY A 160 -19.90 25.08 -9.86
N SER A 161 -20.77 26.00 -10.26
CA SER A 161 -20.85 26.46 -11.65
C SER A 161 -19.80 27.52 -11.92
N SER A 162 -19.05 27.39 -13.03
CA SER A 162 -18.17 28.43 -13.53
C SER A 162 -18.99 29.68 -13.87
N VAL A 163 -18.48 30.85 -13.48
CA VAL A 163 -19.13 32.15 -13.70
C VAL A 163 -18.36 32.98 -14.74
N GLY A 164 -17.09 32.68 -14.95
CA GLY A 164 -16.27 33.31 -15.99
C GLY A 164 -14.92 33.79 -15.48
N PHE A 165 -14.18 34.44 -16.39
CA PHE A 165 -12.87 35.04 -16.08
C PHE A 165 -13.03 36.46 -15.53
N SER A 166 -12.18 36.83 -14.57
CA SER A 166 -12.01 38.23 -14.17
C SER A 166 -10.59 38.68 -14.42
N SER A 167 -10.48 39.78 -15.15
CA SER A 167 -9.22 40.57 -15.24
C SER A 167 -9.12 41.65 -14.16
N GLY A 168 -10.05 41.71 -13.23
CA GLY A 168 -10.25 42.82 -12.32
C GLY A 168 -10.08 42.47 -10.83
N ASN A 169 -9.74 43.49 -10.11
CA ASN A 169 -9.47 43.63 -8.68
C ASN A 169 -10.15 42.59 -7.75
N SER A 170 -9.37 41.63 -7.31
CA SER A 170 -9.73 40.64 -6.29
C SER A 170 -9.61 41.20 -4.85
N GLY A 171 -9.90 42.49 -4.63
CA GLY A 171 -9.64 43.17 -3.35
C GLY A 171 -10.42 42.65 -2.13
N SER A 172 -11.38 41.76 -2.33
CA SER A 172 -12.15 41.12 -1.24
C SER A 172 -11.88 39.61 -1.09
N VAL A 173 -10.97 39.06 -1.89
CA VAL A 173 -10.67 37.63 -1.89
C VAL A 173 -9.70 37.28 -0.76
N GLU A 174 -10.12 36.41 0.13
CA GLU A 174 -9.24 35.77 1.11
C GLU A 174 -8.58 34.54 0.48
N TRP A 175 -7.29 34.65 0.26
CA TRP A 175 -6.49 33.58 -0.33
C TRP A 175 -5.98 32.62 0.72
N ALA A 176 -6.10 31.32 0.47
CA ALA A 176 -5.51 30.30 1.32
C ALA A 176 -3.99 30.52 1.44
N PRO A 177 -3.43 30.41 2.64
CA PRO A 177 -2.00 30.62 2.85
C PRO A 177 -1.21 29.46 2.23
N ASN A 178 -0.42 29.75 1.20
CA ASN A 178 0.57 28.80 0.68
C ASN A 178 1.93 29.01 1.37
N ARG A 179 2.21 30.25 1.82
CA ARG A 179 3.44 30.60 2.51
C ARG A 179 3.26 31.93 3.24
N THR A 180 3.77 32.01 4.47
CA THR A 180 3.84 33.28 5.22
C THR A 180 5.11 34.02 4.85
N ASP A 181 4.99 35.26 4.38
CA ASP A 181 6.11 36.16 4.12
C ASP A 181 6.02 37.39 5.05
N PRO A 182 7.11 37.78 5.72
CA PRO A 182 8.40 37.09 5.82
C PRO A 182 8.35 35.87 6.75
N LEU A 183 9.14 34.84 6.45
CA LEU A 183 9.30 33.71 7.37
C LEU A 183 10.04 34.17 8.63
N PRO A 184 9.68 33.61 9.81
CA PRO A 184 10.39 33.91 11.05
C PRO A 184 11.80 33.29 11.03
N PRO A 185 12.73 33.78 11.86
CA PRO A 185 14.07 33.22 11.99
C PRO A 185 14.01 31.86 12.69
N PHE A 186 13.90 30.78 11.90
CA PHE A 186 13.74 29.40 12.37
C PHE A 186 14.98 28.86 13.13
N GLN A 187 16.15 29.41 12.94
CA GLN A 187 17.38 29.04 13.65
C GLN A 187 17.25 29.04 15.17
N HIS A 188 16.25 29.71 15.72
CA HIS A 188 15.97 29.76 17.16
C HIS A 188 14.89 28.77 17.61
N TYR A 189 14.35 27.97 16.70
CA TYR A 189 13.34 26.98 17.03
C TYR A 189 13.97 25.66 17.42
N LEU A 190 13.41 25.02 18.43
CA LEU A 190 13.69 23.65 18.78
C LEU A 190 12.83 22.73 17.92
N ILE A 191 13.46 21.77 17.28
CA ILE A 191 12.80 20.76 16.42
C ILE A 191 13.09 19.36 16.97
N ASN A 192 12.18 18.42 16.75
CA ASN A 192 12.37 17.04 17.19
C ASN A 192 13.57 16.38 16.48
N GLN A 193 14.29 15.56 17.23
CA GLN A 193 15.40 14.79 16.66
C GLN A 193 14.88 13.79 15.58
N PRO A 194 15.68 13.47 14.57
CA PRO A 194 17.10 13.82 14.37
C PRO A 194 17.35 15.13 13.60
N TYR A 195 16.43 16.05 13.64
CA TYR A 195 16.44 17.25 12.79
C TYR A 195 17.05 18.47 13.52
N ARG A 196 17.63 19.39 12.73
CA ARG A 196 18.17 20.67 13.22
C ARG A 196 18.02 21.78 12.16
N PHE A 197 18.04 23.02 12.60
CA PHE A 197 18.16 24.19 11.73
C PHE A 197 19.62 24.64 11.63
N GLU A 198 20.10 24.92 10.42
CA GLU A 198 21.38 25.58 10.17
C GLU A 198 21.18 26.92 9.45
N THR A 199 20.11 27.03 8.66
CA THR A 199 19.68 28.24 7.98
C THR A 199 18.20 28.49 8.19
N ASP A 200 17.73 29.70 7.89
CA ASP A 200 16.34 30.10 8.19
C ASP A 200 15.24 29.32 7.46
N TRP A 201 15.61 28.54 6.40
CA TRP A 201 14.62 27.95 5.50
C TRP A 201 14.76 26.46 5.30
N ARG A 202 15.80 25.87 5.89
CA ARG A 202 16.15 24.48 5.65
C ARG A 202 16.34 23.73 6.96
N ILE A 203 15.77 22.56 6.99
CA ILE A 203 15.95 21.57 8.05
C ILE A 203 16.99 20.58 7.59
N TYR A 204 17.92 20.26 8.46
CA TYR A 204 18.98 19.27 8.23
C TYR A 204 18.78 18.06 9.12
N ASP A 205 19.04 16.88 8.58
CA ASP A 205 19.15 15.66 9.38
C ASP A 205 20.60 15.40 9.81
N ASP A 206 20.82 14.31 10.56
CA ASP A 206 22.15 13.91 11.03
C ASP A 206 23.11 13.46 9.90
N TYR A 207 22.58 13.27 8.68
CA TYR A 207 23.33 12.89 7.48
C TYR A 207 23.60 14.09 6.56
N PHE A 208 23.36 15.31 7.05
CA PHE A 208 23.57 16.56 6.33
C PHE A 208 22.71 16.70 5.06
N ARG A 209 21.62 15.93 4.94
CA ARG A 209 20.62 16.20 3.90
C ARG A 209 19.82 17.42 4.32
N ASP A 210 19.53 18.28 3.36
CA ASP A 210 18.80 19.54 3.59
C ASP A 210 17.40 19.50 2.97
N PHE A 211 16.40 19.92 3.72
CA PHE A 211 15.00 19.87 3.36
C PHE A 211 14.38 21.26 3.50
N PRO A 212 13.85 21.85 2.40
CA PRO A 212 13.26 23.16 2.46
C PRO A 212 11.89 23.16 3.15
N ILE A 213 11.60 24.20 3.92
CA ILE A 213 10.24 24.46 4.38
C ILE A 213 9.43 24.94 3.19
N SER A 214 8.39 24.20 2.81
CA SER A 214 7.55 24.48 1.65
C SER A 214 6.38 25.40 1.97
N ILE A 215 5.77 25.22 3.12
CA ILE A 215 4.63 25.99 3.61
C ILE A 215 4.78 26.28 5.11
N PHE A 216 4.24 27.42 5.54
CA PHE A 216 4.30 27.82 6.93
C PHE A 216 3.19 28.82 7.26
N PHE A 217 2.55 28.63 8.40
CA PHE A 217 1.52 29.52 8.91
C PHE A 217 1.52 29.53 10.44
N THR A 218 1.24 30.70 11.03
CA THR A 218 1.01 30.84 12.47
C THR A 218 -0.38 31.44 12.67
N ASP A 219 -1.21 30.78 13.46
CA ASP A 219 -2.54 31.23 13.77
C ASP A 219 -2.56 32.34 14.88
N ILE A 220 -3.75 32.85 15.17
CA ILE A 220 -3.94 33.88 16.21
C ILE A 220 -3.58 33.40 17.64
N ASN A 221 -3.64 32.08 17.88
CA ASN A 221 -3.28 31.45 19.15
C ASN A 221 -1.77 31.15 19.23
N ARG A 222 -1.01 31.56 18.21
CA ARG A 222 0.42 31.29 18.07
C ARG A 222 0.74 29.81 17.89
N ASP A 223 -0.25 29.02 17.44
CA ASP A 223 -0.03 27.68 16.94
C ASP A 223 0.59 27.75 15.54
N LEU A 224 1.57 26.90 15.33
CA LEU A 224 2.37 26.87 14.12
C LEU A 224 2.04 25.61 13.33
N PHE A 225 1.74 25.79 12.05
CA PHE A 225 1.47 24.72 11.11
C PHE A 225 2.29 24.91 9.84
N GLY A 226 2.76 23.82 9.25
CA GLY A 226 3.56 23.93 8.04
C GLY A 226 3.95 22.60 7.45
N GLY A 227 4.91 22.62 6.55
CA GLY A 227 5.42 21.45 5.90
C GLY A 227 6.86 21.60 5.42
N VAL A 228 7.56 20.48 5.42
CA VAL A 228 8.94 20.34 4.95
C VAL A 228 8.94 19.41 3.77
N TRP A 229 9.36 19.92 2.63
CA TRP A 229 9.42 19.16 1.39
C TRP A 229 10.36 17.96 1.50
N GLY A 230 9.81 16.78 1.41
CA GLY A 230 10.50 15.50 1.56
C GLY A 230 10.54 14.91 2.98
N LEU A 231 10.12 15.65 4.02
CA LEU A 231 10.07 15.14 5.40
C LEU A 231 8.67 14.96 5.96
N GLY A 232 7.71 15.81 5.57
CA GLY A 232 6.35 15.72 6.06
C GLY A 232 5.80 17.03 6.61
N LEU A 233 4.87 16.90 7.53
CA LEU A 233 4.06 17.99 8.07
C LEU A 233 4.64 18.53 9.37
N ILE A 234 4.39 19.81 9.66
CA ILE A 234 4.87 20.47 10.89
C ILE A 234 3.68 20.91 11.73
N GLU A 235 3.79 20.67 13.04
CA GLU A 235 3.01 21.35 14.05
C GLU A 235 3.94 21.93 15.13
N GLY A 236 3.51 22.99 15.79
CA GLY A 236 4.34 23.59 16.83
C GLY A 236 3.73 24.81 17.52
N LYS A 237 4.55 25.52 18.27
CA LYS A 237 4.17 26.73 19.02
C LYS A 237 5.18 27.85 18.77
N SER A 238 4.74 28.96 18.18
CA SER A 238 5.63 30.06 17.83
C SER A 238 6.14 30.84 19.04
N HIS A 239 5.37 30.90 20.15
CA HIS A 239 5.75 31.66 21.36
C HIS A 239 6.84 30.98 22.19
N ILE A 240 6.92 29.66 22.19
CA ILE A 240 8.00 28.89 22.84
C ILE A 240 9.03 28.39 21.83
N LYS A 241 8.85 28.71 20.54
CA LYS A 241 9.75 28.36 19.45
C LYS A 241 10.04 26.86 19.36
N THR A 242 8.98 26.05 19.39
CA THR A 242 9.08 24.61 19.21
C THR A 242 8.31 24.17 17.98
N MET A 243 8.80 23.13 17.30
CA MET A 243 8.09 22.46 16.22
C MET A 243 8.46 20.97 16.15
N THR A 244 7.54 20.20 15.60
CA THR A 244 7.69 18.77 15.40
C THR A 244 7.39 18.47 13.94
N VAL A 245 8.25 17.70 13.30
CA VAL A 245 8.03 17.13 11.96
C VAL A 245 7.36 15.78 12.10
N HIS A 246 6.27 15.60 11.41
CA HIS A 246 5.50 14.37 11.33
C HIS A 246 5.58 13.82 9.91
N PRO A 247 6.30 12.73 9.67
CA PRO A 247 6.22 12.01 8.40
C PRO A 247 4.82 11.42 8.23
N PHE A 248 4.33 11.34 7.00
CA PHE A 248 3.01 10.80 6.73
C PHE A 248 3.00 9.96 5.43
N GLY A 249 2.52 8.73 5.54
CA GLY A 249 2.46 7.76 4.45
C GLY A 249 3.77 6.98 4.23
N PRO A 250 3.79 6.01 3.33
CA PRO A 250 4.99 5.22 3.04
C PRO A 250 6.05 6.07 2.33
N LEU A 251 7.33 5.73 2.49
CA LEU A 251 8.43 6.39 1.75
C LEU A 251 8.24 6.31 0.24
N GLN A 252 7.69 5.20 -0.25
CA GLN A 252 7.38 4.98 -1.66
C GLN A 252 5.99 4.38 -1.82
N ASN A 253 5.25 4.81 -2.83
CA ASN A 253 3.89 4.33 -3.07
C ASN A 253 3.84 2.87 -3.57
N SER A 254 4.88 2.38 -4.25
CA SER A 254 4.92 1.00 -4.72
C SER A 254 5.34 0.07 -3.59
N ILE A 255 4.38 -0.61 -3.00
CA ILE A 255 4.56 -1.50 -1.85
C ILE A 255 4.38 -2.94 -2.33
N THR A 256 5.40 -3.78 -2.11
CA THR A 256 5.42 -5.16 -2.62
C THR A 256 5.50 -6.21 -1.52
N ALA A 257 5.86 -5.80 -0.31
CA ALA A 257 5.95 -6.67 0.84
C ALA A 257 5.33 -6.01 2.07
N MET A 258 4.65 -6.79 2.89
CA MET A 258 3.95 -6.31 4.06
C MET A 258 3.86 -7.40 5.12
N ALA A 259 4.10 -7.02 6.38
CA ALA A 259 3.82 -7.86 7.54
C ALA A 259 3.31 -7.00 8.70
N ARG A 260 2.58 -7.63 9.63
CA ARG A 260 2.05 -7.00 10.83
C ARG A 260 2.71 -7.57 12.08
N THR A 261 3.03 -6.71 13.02
CA THR A 261 3.19 -7.02 14.45
C THR A 261 1.92 -6.65 15.18
N ASP A 262 1.88 -6.78 16.51
CA ASP A 262 0.71 -6.40 17.30
C ASP A 262 0.28 -4.96 17.01
N ASP A 263 1.23 -4.01 17.01
CA ASP A 263 0.95 -2.57 16.92
C ASP A 263 1.27 -1.93 15.57
N THR A 264 2.06 -2.59 14.70
CA THR A 264 2.60 -1.93 13.51
C THR A 264 2.56 -2.78 12.24
N ILE A 265 2.42 -2.09 11.12
CA ILE A 265 2.52 -2.67 9.76
C ILE A 265 3.86 -2.24 9.16
N TRP A 266 4.65 -3.23 8.77
CA TRP A 266 5.95 -3.08 8.12
C TRP A 266 5.78 -3.21 6.60
N LEU A 267 6.33 -2.25 5.86
CA LEU A 267 6.15 -2.13 4.42
C LEU A 267 7.50 -2.08 3.71
N GLY A 268 7.63 -2.88 2.66
CA GLY A 268 8.79 -2.91 1.77
C GLY A 268 8.41 -2.64 0.32
N ASN A 269 9.41 -2.27 -0.49
CA ASN A 269 9.22 -1.92 -1.90
C ASN A 269 10.32 -2.53 -2.79
N LEU A 270 10.08 -2.58 -4.12
CA LEU A 270 11.06 -3.11 -5.09
C LEU A 270 11.72 -2.03 -5.96
N SER A 271 11.32 -0.77 -5.84
CA SER A 271 11.64 0.22 -6.87
C SER A 271 12.22 1.51 -6.31
N LYS A 272 13.34 1.95 -6.89
CA LYS A 272 13.73 3.36 -6.89
C LYS A 272 12.88 4.13 -7.89
N ARG A 273 12.16 5.15 -7.46
CA ARG A 273 11.74 6.20 -8.39
C ARG A 273 12.97 7.04 -8.75
N LYS A 274 13.33 7.05 -10.04
CA LYS A 274 14.45 7.87 -10.56
C LYS A 274 14.28 9.39 -10.38
N ASN A 275 13.11 9.84 -9.96
CA ASN A 275 12.71 11.24 -9.91
C ASN A 275 12.22 11.68 -8.51
N ASP A 276 12.67 11.03 -7.45
CA ASP A 276 12.45 11.51 -6.09
C ASP A 276 13.58 12.50 -5.76
N ASP A 277 13.24 13.76 -5.46
CA ASP A 277 14.19 14.85 -5.20
C ASP A 277 15.19 14.50 -4.09
N PHE A 278 14.79 13.65 -3.13
CA PHE A 278 15.63 13.25 -1.99
C PHE A 278 16.05 11.78 -2.02
N ASN A 279 15.61 11.02 -3.02
CA ASN A 279 15.98 9.61 -3.21
C ASN A 279 15.85 8.76 -1.93
N ARG A 280 14.82 9.04 -1.11
CA ARG A 280 14.55 8.33 0.13
C ARG A 280 13.91 6.98 -0.17
N SER A 281 14.52 5.92 0.31
CA SER A 281 14.04 4.55 0.13
C SER A 281 14.38 3.70 1.34
N GLY A 282 13.67 2.60 1.52
CA GLY A 282 13.88 1.71 2.65
C GLY A 282 12.57 1.09 3.13
N ILE A 283 12.48 0.86 4.41
CA ILE A 283 11.35 0.22 5.06
C ILE A 283 10.52 1.29 5.75
N SER A 284 9.21 1.28 5.50
CA SER A 284 8.25 2.12 6.20
C SER A 284 7.53 1.31 7.28
N VAL A 285 7.30 1.92 8.43
CA VAL A 285 6.56 1.32 9.53
C VAL A 285 5.40 2.23 9.90
N PHE A 286 4.21 1.67 9.89
CA PHE A 286 2.96 2.37 10.19
C PHE A 286 2.33 1.81 11.46
N ASN A 287 1.99 2.67 12.41
CA ASN A 287 1.16 2.33 13.54
C ASN A 287 -0.26 2.85 13.27
N PRO A 288 -1.23 1.98 12.99
CA PRO A 288 -2.59 2.40 12.65
C PRO A 288 -3.38 3.00 13.82
N ASP A 289 -3.03 2.69 15.08
CA ASP A 289 -3.78 3.14 16.26
C ASP A 289 -3.60 4.64 16.53
N ASN A 290 -2.43 5.17 16.22
CA ASN A 290 -2.10 6.58 16.42
C ASN A 290 -1.72 7.31 15.12
N ALA A 291 -1.90 6.66 13.97
CA ALA A 291 -1.61 7.17 12.63
C ALA A 291 -0.16 7.67 12.45
N THR A 292 0.81 7.08 13.18
CA THR A 292 2.21 7.49 13.10
C THR A 292 3.02 6.65 12.13
N TRP A 293 3.96 7.32 11.45
CA TRP A 293 4.88 6.73 10.50
C TRP A 293 6.32 6.87 10.97
N SER A 294 7.12 5.84 10.74
CA SER A 294 8.57 5.88 10.93
C SER A 294 9.28 5.13 9.80
N TYR A 295 10.56 5.43 9.62
CA TYR A 295 11.31 4.92 8.47
C TYR A 295 12.67 4.37 8.87
N PHE A 296 13.05 3.26 8.23
CA PHE A 296 14.41 2.74 8.23
C PHE A 296 14.97 2.86 6.82
N GLU A 297 15.76 3.91 6.59
CA GLU A 297 16.20 4.26 5.25
C GLU A 297 17.46 3.49 4.84
N SER A 298 17.47 3.01 3.60
CA SER A 298 18.67 2.45 2.97
C SER A 298 19.76 3.53 2.81
N GLY A 299 21.02 3.13 2.99
CA GLY A 299 22.13 4.09 2.97
C GLY A 299 22.35 4.86 4.28
N ILE A 300 21.36 4.87 5.19
CA ILE A 300 21.49 5.39 6.56
C ILE A 300 21.84 4.26 7.52
N ILE A 301 21.11 3.14 7.40
CA ILE A 301 21.36 1.95 8.22
C ILE A 301 22.30 1.03 7.44
N PRO A 302 23.52 0.78 7.94
CA PRO A 302 24.54 0.02 7.20
C PRO A 302 24.10 -1.39 6.81
N GLU A 303 23.25 -2.02 7.60
CA GLU A 303 22.72 -3.35 7.32
C GLU A 303 21.72 -3.35 6.16
N ILE A 304 20.99 -2.24 5.94
CA ILE A 304 20.02 -2.07 4.87
C ILE A 304 20.75 -1.58 3.61
N SER A 305 21.45 -2.48 2.96
CA SER A 305 22.26 -2.18 1.77
C SER A 305 21.48 -2.23 0.47
N SER A 306 20.24 -2.75 0.50
CA SER A 306 19.36 -2.85 -0.65
C SER A 306 18.04 -2.16 -0.41
N GLU A 307 17.50 -1.59 -1.46
CA GLU A 307 16.18 -0.95 -1.49
C GLU A 307 15.07 -1.89 -1.90
N LYS A 308 15.44 -3.06 -2.49
CA LYS A 308 14.45 -4.03 -2.96
C LYS A 308 14.13 -5.03 -1.86
N VAL A 309 12.91 -4.96 -1.40
CA VAL A 309 12.33 -5.87 -0.42
C VAL A 309 11.34 -6.78 -1.12
N PHE A 310 11.58 -8.10 -1.09
CA PHE A 310 10.72 -9.09 -1.73
C PHE A 310 9.67 -9.67 -0.81
N ASP A 311 10.00 -9.88 0.46
CA ASP A 311 9.06 -10.41 1.45
C ASP A 311 9.40 -9.88 2.85
N ILE A 312 8.40 -9.76 3.70
CA ILE A 312 8.52 -9.41 5.11
C ILE A 312 7.69 -10.41 5.91
N ALA A 313 8.26 -10.91 6.99
CA ALA A 313 7.56 -11.74 7.95
C ALA A 313 7.89 -11.29 9.38
N ALA A 314 6.93 -11.40 10.28
CA ALA A 314 7.06 -11.04 11.69
C ALA A 314 6.82 -12.26 12.56
N LEU A 315 7.66 -12.43 13.57
CA LEU A 315 7.49 -13.46 14.62
C LEU A 315 8.02 -12.90 15.93
N ASP A 316 7.17 -12.88 16.94
CA ASP A 316 7.46 -12.26 18.23
C ASP A 316 8.01 -10.82 18.05
N ASP A 317 9.16 -10.53 18.66
CA ASP A 317 9.83 -9.24 18.58
C ASP A 317 10.84 -9.13 17.41
N ARG A 318 10.72 -9.97 16.39
CA ARG A 318 11.65 -9.99 15.24
C ARG A 318 10.92 -9.79 13.93
N ILE A 319 11.48 -8.88 13.14
CA ILE A 319 11.06 -8.65 11.76
C ILE A 319 12.12 -9.24 10.83
N TRP A 320 11.68 -10.08 9.93
CA TRP A 320 12.49 -10.76 8.94
C TRP A 320 12.20 -10.17 7.56
N ILE A 321 13.23 -9.74 6.85
CA ILE A 321 13.07 -9.02 5.60
C ILE A 321 13.97 -9.64 4.54
N GLY A 322 13.34 -10.17 3.50
CA GLY A 322 14.02 -10.72 2.33
C GLY A 322 14.35 -9.62 1.31
N THR A 323 15.62 -9.48 0.98
CA THR A 323 16.11 -8.47 0.04
C THR A 323 16.91 -9.08 -1.12
N GLU A 324 17.36 -8.25 -2.06
CA GLU A 324 18.31 -8.67 -3.10
C GLU A 324 19.75 -8.85 -2.59
N GLN A 325 20.05 -8.42 -1.37
CA GLN A 325 21.40 -8.47 -0.78
C GLN A 325 21.44 -9.17 0.58
N GLY A 326 20.58 -10.15 0.78
CA GLY A 326 20.55 -10.98 1.97
C GLY A 326 19.25 -10.89 2.75
N LEU A 327 19.25 -11.64 3.83
CA LEU A 327 18.19 -11.66 4.82
C LEU A 327 18.53 -10.66 5.93
N LEU A 328 17.64 -9.70 6.16
CA LEU A 328 17.72 -8.77 7.29
C LEU A 328 16.84 -9.29 8.42
N VAL A 329 17.32 -9.16 9.65
CA VAL A 329 16.53 -9.46 10.86
C VAL A 329 16.67 -8.27 11.80
N PHE A 330 15.55 -7.67 12.16
CA PHE A 330 15.45 -6.60 13.13
C PHE A 330 14.89 -7.14 14.46
N ASP A 331 15.62 -6.96 15.53
CA ASP A 331 15.17 -7.27 16.89
C ASP A 331 14.58 -5.98 17.49
N ILE A 332 13.25 -5.94 17.64
CA ILE A 332 12.51 -4.75 18.09
C ILE A 332 12.93 -4.35 19.49
N ARG A 333 13.03 -5.32 20.44
CA ARG A 333 13.39 -5.04 21.85
C ARG A 333 14.79 -4.46 22.00
N LYS A 334 15.74 -4.93 21.16
CA LYS A 334 17.14 -4.49 21.20
C LYS A 334 17.44 -3.32 20.27
N ASN A 335 16.45 -2.93 19.46
CA ASN A 335 16.61 -1.94 18.39
C ASN A 335 17.85 -2.22 17.54
N ARG A 336 18.00 -3.47 17.05
CA ARG A 336 19.24 -3.93 16.41
C ARG A 336 18.97 -4.68 15.13
N TRP A 337 19.63 -4.24 14.06
CA TRP A 337 19.67 -4.90 12.76
C TRP A 337 20.79 -5.96 12.69
N ARG A 338 20.52 -7.04 11.97
CA ARG A 338 21.51 -8.04 11.57
C ARG A 338 21.24 -8.46 10.14
N ARG A 339 22.31 -8.61 9.34
CA ARG A 339 22.24 -9.13 7.99
C ARG A 339 22.88 -10.51 7.91
N TYR A 340 22.19 -11.41 7.22
CA TYR A 340 22.64 -12.76 6.89
C TYR A 340 22.77 -12.88 5.38
N SER A 341 23.86 -13.49 4.91
CA SER A 341 24.28 -13.57 3.52
C SER A 341 24.80 -14.98 3.20
N MET A 342 25.23 -15.21 1.97
CA MET A 342 25.85 -16.47 1.56
C MET A 342 27.07 -16.83 2.44
N SER A 343 27.83 -15.85 2.91
CA SER A 343 28.97 -16.06 3.81
C SER A 343 28.57 -16.65 5.17
N LYS A 344 27.31 -16.56 5.55
CA LYS A 344 26.73 -17.14 6.77
C LYS A 344 25.90 -18.40 6.52
N GLY A 345 25.91 -18.95 5.30
CA GLY A 345 25.30 -20.24 4.99
C GLY A 345 24.06 -20.20 4.10
N LEU A 346 23.56 -19.02 3.71
CA LEU A 346 22.45 -18.93 2.73
C LEU A 346 22.90 -19.48 1.37
N GLN A 347 21.94 -19.95 0.58
CA GLN A 347 22.22 -20.49 -0.76
C GLN A 347 22.35 -19.38 -1.80
N ASP A 348 21.72 -18.22 -1.57
CA ASP A 348 21.77 -17.03 -2.43
C ASP A 348 21.71 -15.77 -1.58
N GLU A 349 22.14 -14.63 -2.15
CA GLU A 349 21.94 -13.31 -1.56
C GLU A 349 20.49 -12.82 -1.77
N VAL A 350 19.82 -13.25 -2.82
CA VAL A 350 18.44 -12.87 -3.11
C VAL A 350 17.47 -13.73 -2.32
N ILE A 351 16.65 -13.11 -1.49
CA ILE A 351 15.65 -13.79 -0.65
C ILE A 351 14.26 -13.43 -1.17
N TRP A 352 13.55 -14.39 -1.75
CA TRP A 352 12.24 -14.16 -2.36
C TRP A 352 11.07 -14.37 -1.41
N THR A 353 11.18 -15.32 -0.46
CA THR A 353 10.08 -15.67 0.42
C THR A 353 10.58 -16.14 1.79
N ILE A 354 9.82 -15.83 2.82
CA ILE A 354 10.10 -16.14 4.23
C ILE A 354 8.83 -16.74 4.84
N ALA A 355 8.97 -17.91 5.47
CA ALA A 355 7.91 -18.48 6.29
C ALA A 355 8.47 -18.80 7.69
N LEU A 356 7.74 -18.39 8.72
CA LEU A 356 8.18 -18.47 10.11
C LEU A 356 7.32 -19.47 10.90
N GLU A 357 7.97 -20.20 11.78
CA GLU A 357 7.39 -21.03 12.84
C GLU A 357 8.06 -20.67 14.17
N ASP A 358 7.52 -21.09 15.30
CA ASP A 358 8.02 -20.73 16.65
C ASP A 358 9.53 -20.94 16.83
N SER A 359 10.08 -22.02 16.28
CA SER A 359 11.48 -22.39 16.40
C SER A 359 12.25 -22.45 15.08
N LEU A 360 11.61 -22.17 13.95
CA LEU A 360 12.17 -22.34 12.61
C LEU A 360 11.79 -21.20 11.69
N ALA A 361 12.73 -20.84 10.82
CA ALA A 361 12.46 -19.97 9.66
C ALA A 361 12.85 -20.69 8.36
N TRP A 362 11.98 -20.64 7.39
CA TRP A 362 12.17 -21.20 6.05
C TRP A 362 12.42 -20.05 5.08
N ILE A 363 13.54 -20.12 4.35
CA ILE A 363 14.01 -19.05 3.49
C ILE A 363 14.12 -19.57 2.06
N GLY A 364 13.30 -19.03 1.16
CA GLY A 364 13.30 -19.37 -0.26
C GLY A 364 14.13 -18.40 -1.08
N THR A 365 14.96 -18.96 -1.93
CA THR A 365 15.92 -18.23 -2.80
C THR A 365 15.83 -18.70 -4.26
N PRO A 366 16.39 -17.96 -5.23
CA PRO A 366 16.55 -18.44 -6.60
C PRO A 366 17.37 -19.73 -6.77
N LEU A 367 18.20 -20.05 -5.78
CA LEU A 367 19.13 -21.20 -5.85
C LEU A 367 18.76 -22.35 -4.90
N GLY A 368 17.71 -22.17 -4.08
CA GLY A 368 17.25 -23.24 -3.18
C GLY A 368 16.63 -22.78 -1.88
N LEU A 369 16.45 -23.72 -0.98
CA LEU A 369 15.76 -23.58 0.31
C LEU A 369 16.76 -23.63 1.46
N ASN A 370 16.66 -22.67 2.38
CA ASN A 370 17.35 -22.72 3.67
C ASN A 370 16.35 -22.90 4.81
N LYS A 371 16.78 -23.59 5.86
CA LYS A 371 16.12 -23.71 7.16
C LYS A 371 17.01 -23.05 8.20
N ILE A 372 16.45 -22.21 9.04
CA ILE A 372 17.15 -21.52 10.14
C ILE A 372 16.51 -21.96 11.45
N THR A 373 17.32 -22.49 12.35
CA THR A 373 16.87 -22.89 13.70
C THR A 373 17.00 -21.72 14.66
N LEU A 374 15.95 -21.45 15.44
CA LEU A 374 15.88 -20.37 16.41
C LEU A 374 16.06 -20.92 17.84
N PRO A 375 16.59 -20.16 18.78
CA PRO A 375 17.11 -18.78 18.65
C PRO A 375 18.55 -18.66 18.14
N GLU A 376 19.27 -19.78 17.92
CA GLU A 376 20.72 -19.81 17.64
C GLU A 376 21.08 -19.22 16.27
N MET A 377 20.11 -19.10 15.37
CA MET A 377 20.29 -18.69 13.99
C MET A 377 21.22 -19.64 13.20
N ASP A 378 21.07 -20.95 13.44
CA ASP A 378 21.81 -21.98 12.70
C ASP A 378 21.19 -22.19 11.32
N ILE A 379 21.94 -21.82 10.27
CA ILE A 379 21.49 -21.80 8.88
C ILE A 379 21.92 -23.08 8.17
N LYS A 380 20.94 -23.89 7.73
CA LYS A 380 21.16 -25.13 6.99
C LYS A 380 20.51 -25.09 5.61
N ARG A 381 21.19 -25.69 4.64
CA ARG A 381 20.63 -25.92 3.30
C ARG A 381 19.68 -27.11 3.33
N VAL A 382 18.53 -26.97 2.69
CA VAL A 382 17.56 -28.04 2.53
C VAL A 382 17.49 -28.43 1.06
N TYR A 383 17.61 -29.72 0.76
CA TYR A 383 17.52 -30.26 -0.57
C TYR A 383 16.20 -31.01 -0.73
N LEU A 384 15.39 -30.56 -1.66
CA LEU A 384 14.07 -31.15 -1.96
C LEU A 384 14.17 -32.36 -2.90
N THR A 385 15.32 -32.58 -3.54
CA THR A 385 15.58 -33.69 -4.45
C THR A 385 16.84 -34.46 -4.07
N ASN A 386 16.89 -35.73 -4.46
CA ASN A 386 18.05 -36.59 -4.20
C ASN A 386 19.30 -36.13 -4.96
N LYS A 387 19.13 -35.48 -6.11
CA LYS A 387 20.23 -34.99 -6.96
C LYS A 387 20.83 -33.65 -6.48
N ARG A 388 20.28 -33.06 -5.41
CA ARG A 388 20.73 -31.76 -4.86
C ARG A 388 20.76 -30.65 -5.92
N GLN A 389 19.80 -30.65 -6.81
CA GLN A 389 19.67 -29.66 -7.88
C GLN A 389 19.34 -28.28 -7.29
N LYS A 390 19.80 -27.24 -7.98
CA LYS A 390 19.34 -25.87 -7.72
C LYS A 390 17.90 -25.77 -8.19
N MET A 391 17.07 -25.06 -7.40
CA MET A 391 15.65 -24.94 -7.62
C MET A 391 15.20 -23.55 -7.16
N LYS A 392 14.40 -22.89 -7.96
CA LYS A 392 13.84 -21.60 -7.58
C LYS A 392 12.69 -21.81 -6.60
N ILE A 393 12.75 -21.17 -5.47
CA ILE A 393 11.69 -21.23 -4.46
C ILE A 393 10.91 -19.93 -4.53
N TYR A 394 9.69 -19.98 -5.06
CA TYR A 394 8.85 -18.79 -5.27
C TYR A 394 8.05 -18.41 -4.03
N LYS A 395 7.47 -19.40 -3.36
CA LYS A 395 6.61 -19.19 -2.20
C LYS A 395 6.74 -20.33 -1.20
N ILE A 396 6.68 -20.02 0.07
CA ILE A 396 6.62 -20.98 1.17
C ILE A 396 5.44 -20.60 2.06
N ILE A 397 4.64 -21.59 2.45
CA ILE A 397 3.62 -21.44 3.50
C ILE A 397 3.75 -22.57 4.50
N VAL A 398 3.47 -22.25 5.75
CA VAL A 398 3.41 -23.21 6.85
C VAL A 398 1.93 -23.46 7.15
N ALA A 399 1.49 -24.70 7.02
CA ALA A 399 0.12 -25.10 7.23
C ALA A 399 0.07 -26.39 8.05
N GLN A 400 -0.45 -26.31 9.26
CA GLN A 400 -0.55 -27.45 10.18
C GLN A 400 0.76 -28.26 10.31
N ASP A 401 0.75 -29.52 9.89
CA ASP A 401 1.90 -30.44 9.96
C ASP A 401 2.84 -30.36 8.78
N LEU A 402 2.52 -29.54 7.77
CA LEU A 402 3.25 -29.47 6.51
C LEU A 402 3.81 -28.07 6.25
N VAL A 403 5.00 -28.03 5.67
CA VAL A 403 5.54 -26.86 5.01
C VAL A 403 5.41 -27.06 3.51
N TRP A 404 4.64 -26.19 2.86
CA TRP A 404 4.43 -26.23 1.42
C TRP A 404 5.38 -25.29 0.70
N ILE A 405 5.98 -25.77 -0.38
CA ILE A 405 7.05 -25.09 -1.10
C ILE A 405 6.73 -25.08 -2.57
N GLY A 406 6.40 -23.88 -3.10
CA GLY A 406 6.16 -23.63 -4.51
C GLY A 406 7.47 -23.34 -5.23
N THR A 407 7.73 -24.08 -6.31
CA THR A 407 9.01 -24.05 -7.03
C THR A 407 8.81 -23.95 -8.54
N ASP A 408 9.90 -23.78 -9.30
CA ASP A 408 9.92 -23.92 -10.77
C ASP A 408 9.87 -25.38 -11.23
N ASN A 409 9.82 -26.33 -10.30
CA ASN A 409 9.70 -27.77 -10.60
C ASN A 409 8.50 -28.40 -9.89
N GLY A 410 7.40 -27.67 -9.76
CA GLY A 410 6.20 -28.15 -9.13
C GLY A 410 6.09 -27.82 -7.64
N LEU A 411 5.21 -28.52 -6.94
CA LEU A 411 4.86 -28.32 -5.56
C LEU A 411 5.51 -29.40 -4.69
N TYR A 412 6.16 -28.99 -3.62
CA TYR A 412 6.72 -29.88 -2.61
C TYR A 412 6.05 -29.65 -1.26
N SER A 413 5.95 -30.73 -0.46
CA SER A 413 5.66 -30.61 0.96
C SER A 413 6.77 -31.23 1.80
N VAL A 414 7.00 -30.65 2.98
CA VAL A 414 7.90 -31.19 4.00
C VAL A 414 7.09 -31.41 5.26
N ASP A 415 7.03 -32.65 5.74
CA ASP A 415 6.41 -32.98 7.00
C ASP A 415 7.28 -32.45 8.17
N LYS A 416 6.68 -31.71 9.09
CA LYS A 416 7.40 -31.02 10.17
C LYS A 416 8.04 -31.99 11.18
N LEU A 417 7.41 -33.13 11.43
CA LEU A 417 7.86 -34.11 12.41
C LEU A 417 8.85 -35.11 11.83
N THR A 418 8.49 -35.70 10.69
CA THR A 418 9.28 -36.77 10.08
C THR A 418 10.36 -36.26 9.15
N HIS A 419 10.25 -34.99 8.70
CA HIS A 419 11.07 -34.35 7.68
C HIS A 419 11.00 -35.05 6.31
N ASN A 420 9.98 -35.86 6.07
CA ASN A 420 9.74 -36.48 4.79
C ASN A 420 9.36 -35.40 3.75
N VAL A 421 9.95 -35.52 2.56
CA VAL A 421 9.67 -34.65 1.41
C VAL A 421 8.80 -35.39 0.44
N GLU A 422 7.70 -34.79 0.03
CA GLU A 422 6.84 -35.30 -1.04
C GLU A 422 6.80 -34.30 -2.20
N HIS A 423 6.65 -34.79 -3.42
CA HIS A 423 6.55 -34.00 -4.63
C HIS A 423 5.24 -34.28 -5.37
N TYR A 424 4.59 -33.23 -5.86
CA TYR A 424 3.28 -33.30 -6.50
C TYR A 424 3.34 -32.78 -7.94
N ASP A 425 2.63 -33.46 -8.83
CA ASP A 425 2.47 -33.01 -10.21
C ASP A 425 1.39 -31.91 -10.35
N MET A 426 1.15 -31.49 -11.58
CA MET A 426 0.15 -30.48 -11.89
C MET A 426 -1.29 -30.88 -11.55
N PHE A 427 -1.57 -32.17 -11.31
CA PHE A 427 -2.89 -32.68 -10.90
C PHE A 427 -2.98 -32.93 -9.39
N GLY A 428 -1.88 -32.70 -8.65
CA GLY A 428 -1.80 -32.97 -7.22
C GLY A 428 -1.50 -34.43 -6.89
N GLU A 429 -1.09 -35.24 -7.88
CA GLU A 429 -0.69 -36.62 -7.65
C GLU A 429 0.77 -36.68 -7.18
N LYS A 430 1.04 -37.55 -6.19
CA LYS A 430 2.40 -37.75 -5.69
C LYS A 430 3.30 -38.37 -6.77
N THR A 431 4.48 -37.80 -6.93
CA THR A 431 5.45 -38.23 -7.92
C THR A 431 6.84 -38.47 -7.34
N ALA A 432 7.76 -39.01 -8.14
CA ALA A 432 9.16 -39.12 -7.74
C ALA A 432 9.79 -37.75 -7.53
N LEU A 433 10.60 -37.57 -6.47
CA LEU A 433 11.24 -36.29 -6.11
C LEU A 433 12.08 -35.67 -7.21
N ASP A 434 12.69 -36.51 -8.07
CA ASP A 434 13.57 -36.07 -9.14
C ASP A 434 12.84 -35.91 -10.51
N ARG A 435 11.50 -36.07 -10.54
CA ARG A 435 10.69 -35.83 -11.74
C ARG A 435 10.66 -34.33 -12.04
N GLN A 436 10.91 -33.98 -13.30
CA GLN A 436 10.77 -32.58 -13.75
C GLN A 436 9.32 -32.27 -14.10
N ILE A 437 8.81 -31.19 -13.58
CA ILE A 437 7.45 -30.68 -13.76
C ILE A 437 7.55 -29.21 -14.12
N ALA A 438 7.09 -28.84 -15.31
CA ALA A 438 7.06 -27.45 -15.75
C ALA A 438 5.81 -26.75 -15.20
N ALA A 439 5.80 -26.43 -13.91
CA ALA A 439 4.70 -25.72 -13.26
C ALA A 439 5.24 -24.82 -12.15
N ASP A 440 4.99 -23.52 -12.28
CA ASP A 440 5.37 -22.50 -11.31
C ASP A 440 4.24 -22.27 -10.30
N TYR A 441 4.50 -22.52 -9.01
CA TYR A 441 3.58 -22.23 -7.93
C TYR A 441 4.02 -20.93 -7.22
N ILE A 442 3.45 -19.81 -7.64
CA ILE A 442 3.87 -18.46 -7.23
C ILE A 442 3.01 -17.85 -6.13
N ALA A 443 1.75 -18.29 -5.98
CA ALA A 443 0.86 -17.82 -4.94
C ALA A 443 0.19 -18.99 -4.22
N MET A 444 0.17 -18.94 -2.91
CA MET A 444 -0.35 -19.99 -2.03
C MET A 444 -0.94 -19.36 -0.77
N ALA A 445 -2.02 -19.96 -0.25
CA ALA A 445 -2.63 -19.58 1.02
C ALA A 445 -3.13 -20.83 1.76
N ALA A 446 -3.20 -20.77 3.08
CA ALA A 446 -3.74 -21.84 3.89
C ALA A 446 -4.47 -21.31 5.13
N ASN A 447 -5.41 -22.10 5.61
CA ASN A 447 -5.99 -22.02 6.94
C ASN A 447 -5.80 -23.36 7.69
N ASP A 448 -6.51 -23.55 8.80
CA ASP A 448 -6.38 -24.78 9.60
C ASP A 448 -6.89 -26.05 8.91
N SER A 449 -7.70 -25.93 7.87
CA SER A 449 -8.36 -27.08 7.22
C SER A 449 -7.85 -27.36 5.80
N ILE A 450 -7.49 -26.33 5.07
CA ILE A 450 -7.11 -26.45 3.66
C ILE A 450 -5.91 -25.58 3.30
N ALA A 451 -5.18 -26.02 2.26
CA ALA A 451 -4.18 -25.20 1.57
C ALA A 451 -4.54 -25.08 0.09
N LEU A 452 -4.43 -23.89 -0.46
CA LEU A 452 -4.71 -23.56 -1.86
C LEU A 452 -3.45 -23.10 -2.57
N PHE A 453 -3.25 -23.63 -3.77
CA PHE A 453 -2.10 -23.37 -4.60
C PHE A 453 -2.55 -22.88 -5.97
N TYR A 454 -2.15 -21.68 -6.33
CA TYR A 454 -2.50 -21.08 -7.63
C TYR A 454 -1.69 -21.69 -8.77
N ARG A 455 -2.38 -22.01 -9.84
CA ARG A 455 -1.82 -22.39 -11.16
C ARG A 455 -2.52 -21.60 -12.26
N PRO A 456 -1.91 -21.46 -13.44
CA PRO A 456 -2.55 -20.76 -14.55
C PRO A 456 -3.88 -21.36 -15.02
N ASP A 457 -4.14 -22.63 -14.76
CA ASP A 457 -5.35 -23.36 -15.18
C ASP A 457 -6.34 -23.63 -14.04
N GLY A 458 -6.07 -23.16 -12.81
CA GLY A 458 -6.94 -23.35 -11.65
C GLY A 458 -6.21 -23.30 -10.32
N PHE A 459 -6.90 -23.75 -9.30
CA PHE A 459 -6.29 -24.00 -8.00
C PHE A 459 -6.14 -25.50 -7.75
N LEU A 460 -5.07 -25.87 -7.07
CA LEU A 460 -5.05 -27.13 -6.31
C LEU A 460 -5.48 -26.81 -4.87
N GLU A 461 -6.40 -27.60 -4.35
CA GLU A 461 -6.83 -27.57 -2.96
C GLU A 461 -6.37 -28.86 -2.26
N TYR A 462 -5.62 -28.70 -1.18
CA TYR A 462 -5.27 -29.80 -0.28
C TYR A 462 -6.14 -29.73 0.97
N SER A 463 -6.84 -30.84 1.28
CA SER A 463 -7.59 -30.98 2.52
C SER A 463 -6.72 -31.68 3.56
N SER A 464 -6.48 -31.02 4.69
CA SER A 464 -5.67 -31.56 5.78
C SER A 464 -6.31 -32.79 6.44
N ASP A 465 -7.62 -32.78 6.62
CA ASP A 465 -8.36 -33.89 7.26
C ASP A 465 -8.35 -35.16 6.40
N ARG A 466 -8.55 -35.00 5.11
CA ARG A 466 -8.66 -36.12 4.16
C ARG A 466 -7.33 -36.52 3.52
N LYS A 467 -6.32 -35.65 3.60
CA LYS A 467 -5.01 -35.79 2.92
C LYS A 467 -5.16 -36.00 1.41
N ILE A 468 -6.11 -35.29 0.80
CA ILE A 468 -6.47 -35.41 -0.62
C ILE A 468 -6.27 -34.06 -1.30
N MET A 469 -5.70 -34.09 -2.52
CA MET A 469 -5.66 -32.98 -3.46
C MET A 469 -6.86 -33.04 -4.41
N LYS A 470 -7.42 -31.89 -4.73
CA LYS A 470 -8.41 -31.74 -5.81
C LYS A 470 -8.16 -30.47 -6.62
N THR A 471 -8.55 -30.48 -7.88
CA THR A 471 -8.53 -29.27 -8.72
C THR A 471 -9.81 -28.46 -8.52
N VAL A 472 -9.66 -27.15 -8.33
CA VAL A 472 -10.76 -26.20 -8.27
C VAL A 472 -10.61 -25.24 -9.47
N PRO A 473 -11.64 -25.07 -10.30
CA PRO A 473 -11.55 -24.23 -11.48
C PRO A 473 -11.39 -22.75 -11.12
N LEU A 474 -10.70 -21.99 -12.00
CA LEU A 474 -10.64 -20.54 -11.93
C LEU A 474 -11.93 -19.91 -12.45
N PHE A 475 -12.27 -18.76 -11.89
CA PHE A 475 -13.45 -17.98 -12.25
C PHE A 475 -13.11 -16.65 -12.94
N PHE A 476 -11.83 -16.38 -13.20
CA PHE A 476 -11.36 -15.21 -13.95
C PHE A 476 -10.42 -15.70 -15.09
N ASN A 477 -10.15 -14.82 -16.08
CA ASN A 477 -9.31 -15.17 -17.19
C ASN A 477 -7.82 -15.23 -16.79
N PRO A 478 -7.20 -16.41 -16.68
CA PRO A 478 -5.81 -16.53 -16.23
C PRO A 478 -4.78 -16.05 -17.27
N PHE A 479 -5.20 -15.85 -18.53
CA PHE A 479 -4.31 -15.37 -19.59
C PHE A 479 -4.15 -13.85 -19.58
N GLU A 480 -5.09 -13.11 -18.98
CA GLU A 480 -5.09 -11.67 -18.90
C GLU A 480 -4.77 -11.17 -17.48
N THR A 481 -5.09 -11.97 -16.47
CA THR A 481 -4.97 -11.58 -15.05
C THR A 481 -3.78 -12.26 -14.39
N LYS A 482 -2.80 -11.47 -13.96
CA LYS A 482 -1.65 -11.98 -13.22
C LYS A 482 -1.98 -12.00 -11.73
N VAL A 483 -1.83 -13.16 -11.08
CA VAL A 483 -1.95 -13.32 -9.63
C VAL A 483 -0.61 -13.03 -8.96
N TYR A 484 -0.62 -12.20 -7.92
CA TYR A 484 0.58 -11.82 -7.17
C TYR A 484 0.63 -12.43 -5.77
N ASP A 485 -0.49 -12.44 -5.05
CA ASP A 485 -0.56 -12.97 -3.70
C ASP A 485 -1.94 -13.56 -3.39
N MET A 486 -1.97 -14.42 -2.41
CA MET A 486 -3.20 -15.00 -1.85
C MET A 486 -3.12 -14.97 -0.33
N SER A 487 -4.25 -14.66 0.31
CA SER A 487 -4.39 -14.69 1.77
C SER A 487 -5.75 -15.26 2.14
N MET A 488 -5.80 -16.07 3.18
CA MET A 488 -7.01 -16.78 3.59
C MET A 488 -7.32 -16.54 5.06
N SER A 489 -8.59 -16.37 5.37
CA SER A 489 -9.11 -16.34 6.73
C SER A 489 -10.48 -17.01 6.75
N ASP A 490 -10.69 -17.97 7.63
CA ASP A 490 -11.93 -18.75 7.72
C ASP A 490 -12.35 -19.31 6.35
N ASP A 491 -13.57 -18.95 5.92
CA ASP A 491 -14.16 -19.35 4.63
C ASP A 491 -13.84 -18.38 3.47
N TYR A 492 -12.96 -17.40 3.67
CA TYR A 492 -12.68 -16.37 2.69
C TYR A 492 -11.24 -16.44 2.17
N LEU A 493 -11.12 -16.47 0.85
CA LEU A 493 -9.86 -16.36 0.13
C LEU A 493 -9.81 -15.01 -0.59
N TRP A 494 -8.79 -14.23 -0.29
CA TRP A 494 -8.45 -13.00 -0.99
C TRP A 494 -7.34 -13.27 -2.00
N ILE A 495 -7.52 -12.79 -3.25
CA ILE A 495 -6.59 -13.00 -4.36
C ILE A 495 -6.20 -11.64 -4.92
N GLY A 496 -4.95 -11.25 -4.74
CA GLY A 496 -4.37 -10.01 -5.28
C GLY A 496 -3.85 -10.23 -6.70
N THR A 497 -4.30 -9.36 -7.61
CA THR A 497 -4.03 -9.52 -9.05
C THR A 497 -3.62 -8.21 -9.72
N SER A 498 -3.37 -8.26 -11.05
CA SER A 498 -3.20 -7.07 -11.91
C SER A 498 -4.52 -6.36 -12.25
N GLU A 499 -5.67 -6.96 -11.94
CA GLU A 499 -7.02 -6.46 -12.23
C GLU A 499 -7.82 -6.12 -10.96
N GLY A 500 -7.13 -5.88 -9.85
CA GLY A 500 -7.72 -5.65 -8.54
C GLY A 500 -7.65 -6.87 -7.64
N VAL A 501 -8.61 -6.99 -6.74
CA VAL A 501 -8.70 -8.05 -5.74
C VAL A 501 -9.96 -8.85 -5.95
N PHE A 502 -9.83 -10.17 -5.89
CA PHE A 502 -10.97 -11.07 -5.84
C PHE A 502 -11.14 -11.61 -4.44
N LEU A 503 -12.37 -11.51 -3.93
CA LEU A 503 -12.81 -12.20 -2.71
C LEU A 503 -13.59 -13.43 -3.13
N TYR A 504 -13.10 -14.59 -2.71
CA TYR A 504 -13.72 -15.88 -2.97
C TYR A 504 -14.20 -16.50 -1.66
N ARG A 505 -15.49 -16.83 -1.59
CA ARG A 505 -16.07 -17.50 -0.43
C ARG A 505 -16.11 -19.00 -0.68
N LEU A 506 -15.39 -19.77 0.15
CA LEU A 506 -15.14 -21.19 -0.06
C LEU A 506 -16.38 -22.06 0.05
N ARG A 507 -17.33 -21.72 0.93
CA ARG A 507 -18.52 -22.54 1.22
C ARG A 507 -19.51 -22.67 0.08
N ASP A 508 -19.64 -21.66 -0.78
CA ASP A 508 -20.65 -21.57 -1.86
C ASP A 508 -20.08 -21.03 -3.18
N TYR A 509 -18.75 -20.90 -3.26
CA TYR A 509 -18.02 -20.49 -4.46
C TYR A 509 -18.40 -19.10 -4.97
N TYR A 510 -18.90 -18.24 -4.08
CA TYR A 510 -19.23 -16.86 -4.44
C TYR A 510 -17.96 -16.04 -4.66
N ILE A 511 -17.94 -15.26 -5.75
CA ILE A 511 -16.83 -14.38 -6.11
C ILE A 511 -17.27 -12.95 -6.19
N GLU A 512 -16.42 -12.07 -5.68
CA GLU A 512 -16.56 -10.64 -5.78
C GLU A 512 -15.22 -10.00 -6.18
N GLN A 513 -15.26 -9.02 -7.09
CA GLN A 513 -14.09 -8.27 -7.53
C GLN A 513 -14.15 -6.85 -6.98
N TYR A 514 -13.03 -6.36 -6.47
CA TYR A 514 -12.81 -4.98 -6.06
C TYR A 514 -11.70 -4.36 -6.89
N SER A 515 -11.88 -3.10 -7.25
CA SER A 515 -10.99 -2.33 -8.12
C SER A 515 -10.80 -0.90 -7.63
N GLN A 516 -10.12 -0.07 -8.40
CA GLN A 516 -10.01 1.36 -8.11
C GLN A 516 -11.36 2.07 -8.04
N ILE A 517 -12.38 1.59 -8.76
CA ILE A 517 -13.74 2.17 -8.72
C ILE A 517 -14.37 2.01 -7.33
N ASP A 518 -14.00 0.96 -6.62
CA ASP A 518 -14.49 0.66 -5.26
C ASP A 518 -13.72 1.42 -4.19
N GLY A 519 -12.48 1.80 -4.44
CA GLY A 519 -11.62 2.54 -3.50
C GLY A 519 -10.20 2.01 -3.36
N LEU A 520 -9.77 0.99 -4.15
CA LEU A 520 -8.37 0.58 -4.20
C LEU A 520 -7.48 1.72 -4.73
N ALA A 521 -6.27 1.84 -4.19
CA ALA A 521 -5.27 2.78 -4.71
C ALA A 521 -4.85 2.46 -6.15
N SER A 522 -4.81 1.18 -6.48
CA SER A 522 -4.50 0.65 -7.81
C SER A 522 -5.03 -0.76 -7.97
N ASN A 523 -5.23 -1.18 -9.23
CA ASN A 523 -5.60 -2.56 -9.55
C ASN A 523 -4.41 -3.54 -9.44
N ASN A 524 -3.16 -3.07 -9.39
CA ASN A 524 -2.01 -3.94 -9.15
C ASN A 524 -1.84 -4.19 -7.65
N VAL A 525 -2.35 -5.32 -7.14
CA VAL A 525 -2.31 -5.67 -5.72
C VAL A 525 -1.28 -6.76 -5.48
N TYR A 526 -0.15 -6.37 -4.90
CA TYR A 526 1.04 -7.23 -4.73
C TYR A 526 1.03 -8.06 -3.45
N LYS A 527 0.40 -7.57 -2.39
CA LYS A 527 0.35 -8.26 -1.10
C LYS A 527 -0.97 -7.99 -0.40
N ILE A 528 -1.46 -8.97 0.34
CA ILE A 528 -2.70 -8.91 1.11
C ILE A 528 -2.42 -9.29 2.56
N LEU A 529 -2.92 -8.48 3.50
CA LEU A 529 -2.86 -8.74 4.92
C LEU A 529 -4.27 -8.67 5.52
N ILE A 530 -4.77 -9.78 6.00
CA ILE A 530 -6.06 -9.84 6.71
C ILE A 530 -5.82 -9.52 8.17
N ASP A 531 -6.61 -8.59 8.71
CA ASP A 531 -6.48 -8.07 10.06
C ASP A 531 -7.86 -7.92 10.71
N GLY A 532 -8.42 -9.02 11.16
CA GLY A 532 -9.76 -9.07 11.74
C GLY A 532 -10.84 -8.58 10.78
N ASP A 533 -11.47 -7.47 11.13
CA ASP A 533 -12.54 -6.84 10.33
C ASP A 533 -12.01 -5.99 9.16
N GLN A 534 -10.71 -5.83 9.08
CA GLN A 534 -10.01 -5.05 8.05
C GLN A 534 -9.18 -5.96 7.15
N VAL A 535 -8.97 -5.51 5.94
CA VAL A 535 -7.97 -6.07 5.03
C VAL A 535 -7.12 -4.95 4.46
N TRP A 536 -5.82 -5.19 4.38
CA TRP A 536 -4.84 -4.26 3.86
C TRP A 536 -4.32 -4.76 2.52
N PHE A 537 -4.27 -3.87 1.54
CA PHE A 537 -3.79 -4.14 0.19
C PHE A 537 -2.57 -3.28 -0.11
N ALA A 538 -1.43 -3.93 -0.34
CA ALA A 538 -0.23 -3.29 -0.83
C ALA A 538 -0.26 -3.24 -2.35
N THR A 539 -0.18 -2.03 -2.92
CA THR A 539 -0.30 -1.78 -4.36
C THR A 539 0.91 -1.03 -4.90
N ASP A 540 0.96 -0.79 -6.21
CA ASP A 540 1.96 0.09 -6.82
C ASP A 540 1.69 1.59 -6.61
N GLN A 541 0.53 1.96 -6.03
CA GLN A 541 0.12 3.35 -5.80
C GLN A 541 -0.19 3.68 -4.33
N GLY A 542 0.12 2.80 -3.40
CA GLY A 542 -0.08 3.04 -1.96
C GLY A 542 -0.56 1.81 -1.20
N LEU A 543 -0.80 2.02 0.09
CA LEU A 543 -1.39 1.07 1.00
C LEU A 543 -2.88 1.39 1.15
N THR A 544 -3.75 0.43 0.84
CA THR A 544 -5.20 0.60 1.01
C THR A 544 -5.72 -0.28 2.15
N LYS A 545 -6.51 0.32 3.04
CA LYS A 545 -7.28 -0.35 4.09
C LYS A 545 -8.73 -0.46 3.65
N TYR A 546 -9.38 -1.60 3.86
CA TYR A 546 -10.79 -1.83 3.60
C TYR A 546 -11.49 -2.48 4.79
N GLN A 547 -12.65 -1.94 5.20
CA GLN A 547 -13.50 -2.45 6.29
C GLN A 547 -14.43 -3.55 5.74
N TRP A 548 -13.87 -4.71 5.41
CA TRP A 548 -14.55 -5.73 4.63
C TRP A 548 -15.67 -6.46 5.37
N ARG A 549 -15.53 -6.73 6.67
CA ARG A 549 -16.54 -7.46 7.47
C ARG A 549 -17.89 -6.74 7.50
N LYS A 550 -17.90 -5.43 7.34
CA LYS A 550 -19.11 -4.61 7.25
C LYS A 550 -19.97 -4.94 6.01
N TYR A 551 -19.35 -5.48 4.97
CA TYR A 551 -19.94 -5.78 3.68
C TYR A 551 -19.89 -7.27 3.30
N ALA A 552 -19.19 -8.10 4.08
CA ALA A 552 -19.19 -9.54 3.89
C ALA A 552 -20.54 -10.13 4.34
N PHE A 553 -21.18 -10.90 3.47
CA PHE A 553 -22.46 -11.55 3.71
C PHE A 553 -22.33 -12.92 4.34
#